data_849ea005c04c0df44b55f75af5c9ab64
#
_entry.id   849ea005c04c0df44b55f75af5c9ab64
#
_cell.length_a   1.000
_cell.length_b   1.000
_cell.length_c   1.000
_cell.angle_alpha   90.00
_cell.angle_beta   90.00
_cell.angle_gamma   90.00
#
_symmetry.space_group_name_H-M   'P 1'
#
loop_
_entity.id
_entity.type
_entity.pdbx_description
1 polymer ?
#
loop_
_entity_poly.entity_id
_entity_poly.type
_entity_poly.pdbx_seq_one_letter_code
_entity_poly.pdbx_strand_id
1 'polypeptide(L)'
;VLHAAEGIIRESQQNAAMLFNTGHTFYSTEGSSLCIKVMIDALLQRAKRTGRWQRTMRPTILAARNVHRAMIDACALLDVDIIFLRGEDSHLCTAVVSPQRLRQTLQELCGNVIGVYITSPDYLGNIQDISGLSGVCREYDLPLAVDNAHGAYLNFLQEPLHPMQLGADICCDSAHKTLPVLTGGAYLHIAKQASDFSIERI
;
A
#
# COMPACT_ATOMS: atom_id res chain seq x y z
N VAL A 1 -20.15 5.34 14.02
CA VAL A 1 -19.21 4.21 14.09
C VAL A 1 -18.42 4.14 12.78
N LEU A 2 -17.09 3.88 12.81
CA LEU A 2 -16.23 4.00 11.61
C LEU A 2 -16.63 3.07 10.47
N HIS A 3 -17.13 1.86 10.75
CA HIS A 3 -17.53 0.89 9.71
C HIS A 3 -18.79 1.31 8.92
N ALA A 4 -19.55 2.26 9.42
CA ALA A 4 -20.69 2.84 8.73
C ALA A 4 -20.56 4.37 8.81
N ALA A 5 -19.56 4.90 8.09
CA ALA A 5 -19.24 6.32 8.14
C ALA A 5 -20.40 7.16 7.59
N GLU A 6 -21.06 7.88 8.50
CA GLU A 6 -22.18 8.78 8.21
C GLU A 6 -21.95 10.15 8.87
N GLY A 7 -22.66 11.17 8.42
CA GLY A 7 -22.60 12.52 8.98
C GLY A 7 -21.17 13.04 9.04
N ILE A 8 -20.76 13.54 10.20
CA ILE A 8 -19.46 14.20 10.42
C ILE A 8 -18.25 13.29 10.12
N ILE A 9 -18.37 11.97 10.33
CA ILE A 9 -17.29 11.03 10.01
C ILE A 9 -17.10 10.95 8.51
N ARG A 10 -18.19 10.83 7.74
CA ARG A 10 -18.15 10.81 6.28
C ARG A 10 -17.56 12.12 5.73
N GLU A 11 -18.02 13.25 6.23
CA GLU A 11 -17.51 14.57 5.82
C GLU A 11 -16.01 14.69 6.13
N SER A 12 -15.57 14.23 7.30
CA SER A 12 -14.17 14.24 7.68
C SER A 12 -13.32 13.35 6.76
N GLN A 13 -13.78 12.15 6.41
CA GLN A 13 -13.09 11.26 5.47
C GLN A 13 -13.03 11.87 4.06
N GLN A 14 -14.08 12.56 3.61
CA GLN A 14 -14.08 13.29 2.35
C GLN A 14 -13.09 14.45 2.35
N ASN A 15 -13.03 15.22 3.45
CA ASN A 15 -12.04 16.29 3.61
C ASN A 15 -10.61 15.73 3.60
N ALA A 16 -10.37 14.61 4.27
CA ALA A 16 -9.07 13.94 4.21
C ALA A 16 -8.74 13.45 2.80
N ALA A 17 -9.70 12.89 2.07
CA ALA A 17 -9.51 12.48 0.68
C ALA A 17 -9.14 13.66 -0.22
N MET A 18 -9.77 14.81 -0.03
CA MET A 18 -9.42 16.06 -0.74
C MET A 18 -8.00 16.52 -0.38
N LEU A 19 -7.66 16.52 0.92
CA LEU A 19 -6.36 16.95 1.43
C LEU A 19 -5.21 16.11 0.91
N PHE A 20 -5.38 14.79 0.84
CA PHE A 20 -4.39 13.84 0.33
C PHE A 20 -4.51 13.59 -1.17
N ASN A 21 -5.42 14.27 -1.86
CA ASN A 21 -5.70 14.13 -3.30
C ASN A 21 -6.02 12.69 -3.72
N THR A 22 -6.74 11.95 -2.87
CA THR A 22 -7.13 10.55 -3.08
C THR A 22 -8.57 10.41 -3.58
N GLY A 23 -8.94 9.23 -4.07
CA GLY A 23 -10.33 8.90 -4.37
C GLY A 23 -11.13 8.67 -3.08
N HIS A 24 -10.54 7.94 -2.15
CA HIS A 24 -11.12 7.66 -0.84
C HIS A 24 -10.05 7.65 0.24
N THR A 25 -10.44 8.08 1.45
CA THR A 25 -9.63 7.97 2.66
C THR A 25 -10.50 7.44 3.78
N PHE A 26 -10.12 6.31 4.33
CA PHE A 26 -10.79 5.67 5.46
C PHE A 26 -9.97 5.84 6.73
N TYR A 27 -10.65 5.88 7.86
CA TYR A 27 -10.03 5.99 9.18
C TYR A 27 -9.97 4.64 9.88
N SER A 28 -8.87 4.40 10.57
CA SER A 28 -8.72 3.28 11.49
C SER A 28 -8.32 3.80 12.87
N THR A 29 -8.86 3.18 13.91
CA THR A 29 -8.44 3.38 15.31
C THR A 29 -7.51 2.29 15.82
N GLU A 30 -7.21 1.29 14.98
CA GLU A 30 -6.34 0.16 15.30
C GLU A 30 -4.96 0.26 14.61
N GLY A 31 -4.58 1.49 14.28
CA GLY A 31 -3.31 1.79 13.63
C GLY A 31 -3.24 1.31 12.18
N SER A 32 -2.10 1.55 11.57
CA SER A 32 -1.81 1.07 10.21
C SER A 32 -1.75 -0.46 10.10
N SER A 33 -1.60 -1.17 11.22
CA SER A 33 -1.60 -2.65 11.20
C SER A 33 -2.91 -3.23 10.68
N LEU A 34 -4.07 -2.61 10.99
CA LEU A 34 -5.34 -2.98 10.39
C LEU A 34 -5.38 -2.55 8.92
N CYS A 35 -4.96 -1.32 8.61
CA CYS A 35 -4.91 -0.83 7.23
C CYS A 35 -4.07 -1.74 6.33
N ILE A 36 -2.90 -2.21 6.80
CA ILE A 36 -2.05 -3.16 6.07
C ILE A 36 -2.80 -4.44 5.75
N LYS A 37 -3.52 -5.02 6.74
CA LYS A 37 -4.31 -6.23 6.50
C LYS A 37 -5.40 -6.01 5.46
N VAL A 38 -6.08 -4.87 5.53
CA VAL A 38 -7.10 -4.47 4.55
C VAL A 38 -6.48 -4.27 3.16
N MET A 39 -5.28 -3.68 3.06
CA MET A 39 -4.56 -3.54 1.78
C MET A 39 -4.30 -4.91 1.14
N ILE A 40 -3.84 -5.91 1.90
CA ILE A 40 -3.59 -7.25 1.37
C ILE A 40 -4.88 -7.92 0.90
N ASP A 41 -5.97 -7.81 1.67
CA ASP A 41 -7.27 -8.33 1.22
C ASP A 41 -7.77 -7.59 -0.03
N ALA A 42 -7.62 -6.27 -0.08
CA ALA A 42 -8.02 -5.47 -1.24
C ALA A 42 -7.28 -5.88 -2.52
N LEU A 43 -5.97 -6.16 -2.45
CA LEU A 43 -5.19 -6.70 -3.56
C LEU A 43 -5.73 -8.06 -4.00
N LEU A 44 -6.02 -8.95 -3.06
CA LEU A 44 -6.57 -10.28 -3.34
C LEU A 44 -7.96 -10.20 -3.98
N GLN A 45 -8.86 -9.35 -3.45
CA GLN A 45 -10.20 -9.17 -4.00
C GLN A 45 -10.16 -8.54 -5.41
N ARG A 46 -9.26 -7.57 -5.63
CA ARG A 46 -9.01 -7.01 -6.96
C ARG A 46 -8.60 -8.11 -7.94
N ALA A 47 -7.63 -8.91 -7.58
CA ALA A 47 -7.13 -10.00 -8.44
C ALA A 47 -8.22 -11.04 -8.77
N LYS A 48 -9.10 -11.36 -7.81
CA LYS A 48 -10.28 -12.22 -8.04
C LYS A 48 -11.24 -11.61 -9.06
N ARG A 49 -11.52 -10.32 -8.92
CA ARG A 49 -12.50 -9.61 -9.74
C ARG A 49 -12.01 -9.37 -11.17
N THR A 50 -10.74 -9.03 -11.33
CA THR A 50 -10.12 -8.79 -12.64
C THR A 50 -9.73 -10.06 -13.37
N GLY A 51 -9.88 -11.25 -12.75
CA GLY A 51 -9.46 -12.53 -13.32
C GLY A 51 -7.94 -12.74 -13.34
N ARG A 52 -7.19 -11.85 -12.69
CA ARG A 52 -5.72 -11.95 -12.64
C ARG A 52 -5.24 -13.13 -11.79
N TRP A 53 -6.01 -13.53 -10.79
CA TRP A 53 -5.72 -14.71 -9.98
C TRP A 53 -6.51 -15.92 -10.46
N GLN A 54 -5.79 -16.96 -10.85
CA GLN A 54 -6.36 -18.28 -11.16
C GLN A 54 -6.29 -19.17 -9.92
N ARG A 55 -7.43 -19.74 -9.51
CA ARG A 55 -7.54 -20.56 -8.28
C ARG A 55 -6.66 -21.80 -8.23
N THR A 56 -6.06 -22.19 -9.34
CA THR A 56 -5.15 -23.34 -9.43
C THR A 56 -3.77 -23.08 -8.81
N MET A 57 -3.42 -21.83 -8.54
CA MET A 57 -2.15 -21.43 -7.95
C MET A 57 -2.41 -20.44 -6.82
N ARG A 58 -1.52 -20.41 -5.82
CA ARG A 58 -1.62 -19.42 -4.72
C ARG A 58 -1.35 -18.01 -5.24
N PRO A 59 -2.12 -17.02 -4.80
CA PRO A 59 -1.85 -15.62 -5.14
C PRO A 59 -0.53 -15.18 -4.49
N THR A 60 0.25 -14.38 -5.18
CA THR A 60 1.58 -13.97 -4.74
C THR A 60 1.71 -12.46 -4.72
N ILE A 61 2.29 -11.91 -3.67
CA ILE A 61 2.67 -10.50 -3.57
C ILE A 61 4.19 -10.37 -3.66
N LEU A 62 4.67 -9.45 -4.49
CA LEU A 62 6.07 -9.04 -4.46
C LEU A 62 6.24 -7.96 -3.41
N ALA A 63 7.16 -8.15 -2.46
CA ALA A 63 7.37 -7.20 -1.38
C ALA A 63 8.84 -6.88 -1.16
N ALA A 64 9.15 -5.63 -0.79
CA ALA A 64 10.45 -5.31 -0.25
C ALA A 64 10.67 -6.06 1.07
N ARG A 65 11.93 -6.41 1.38
CA ARG A 65 12.25 -7.27 2.54
C ARG A 65 11.92 -6.63 3.91
N ASN A 66 11.89 -5.32 4.00
CA ASN A 66 11.69 -4.55 5.23
C ASN A 66 10.21 -4.31 5.58
N VAL A 67 9.34 -5.27 5.26
CA VAL A 67 7.91 -5.18 5.56
C VAL A 67 7.59 -5.23 7.05
N HIS A 68 6.53 -4.55 7.46
CA HIS A 68 5.99 -4.68 8.80
C HIS A 68 5.38 -6.07 9.00
N ARG A 69 5.48 -6.62 10.24
CA ARG A 69 4.95 -7.94 10.61
C ARG A 69 3.47 -8.12 10.21
N ALA A 70 2.65 -7.07 10.34
CA ALA A 70 1.23 -7.12 9.97
C ALA A 70 0.99 -7.55 8.51
N MET A 71 1.91 -7.24 7.59
CA MET A 71 1.84 -7.70 6.20
C MET A 71 2.04 -9.21 6.11
N ILE A 72 3.02 -9.76 6.80
CA ILE A 72 3.30 -11.21 6.86
C ILE A 72 2.10 -11.95 7.48
N ASP A 73 1.59 -11.43 8.61
CA ASP A 73 0.43 -11.99 9.30
C ASP A 73 -0.83 -11.97 8.40
N ALA A 74 -1.03 -10.89 7.63
CA ALA A 74 -2.13 -10.79 6.68
C ALA A 74 -2.01 -11.81 5.54
N CYS A 75 -0.82 -11.96 4.98
CA CYS A 75 -0.58 -12.94 3.92
C CYS A 75 -0.80 -14.38 4.42
N ALA A 76 -0.35 -14.69 5.63
CA ALA A 76 -0.59 -15.98 6.27
C ALA A 76 -2.09 -16.23 6.50
N LEU A 77 -2.84 -15.21 6.96
CA LEU A 77 -4.28 -15.32 7.21
C LEU A 77 -5.08 -15.52 5.92
N LEU A 78 -4.66 -14.89 4.82
CA LEU A 78 -5.36 -14.87 3.53
C LEU A 78 -4.84 -15.92 2.52
N ASP A 79 -3.90 -16.76 2.93
CA ASP A 79 -3.26 -17.78 2.09
C ASP A 79 -2.58 -17.20 0.84
N VAL A 80 -1.85 -16.09 1.03
CA VAL A 80 -1.11 -15.36 0.01
C VAL A 80 0.39 -15.64 0.18
N ASP A 81 1.07 -16.00 -0.89
CA ASP A 81 2.52 -16.17 -0.90
C ASP A 81 3.24 -14.83 -1.02
N ILE A 82 4.44 -14.75 -0.46
CA ILE A 82 5.29 -13.57 -0.54
C ILE A 82 6.58 -13.93 -1.26
N ILE A 83 6.93 -13.18 -2.29
CA ILE A 83 8.26 -13.18 -2.89
C ILE A 83 8.95 -11.90 -2.49
N PHE A 84 10.04 -12.01 -1.76
CA PHE A 84 10.81 -10.84 -1.33
C PHE A 84 11.74 -10.36 -2.44
N LEU A 85 11.55 -9.10 -2.83
CA LEU A 85 12.46 -8.37 -3.70
C LEU A 85 13.79 -8.14 -2.94
N ARG A 86 14.88 -8.55 -3.54
CA ARG A 86 16.21 -8.24 -3.01
C ARG A 86 16.51 -6.78 -3.29
N GLY A 87 16.74 -6.00 -2.23
CA GLY A 87 17.22 -4.64 -2.33
C GLY A 87 18.64 -4.58 -2.90
N GLU A 88 19.02 -3.42 -3.39
CA GLU A 88 20.39 -3.15 -3.89
C GLU A 88 21.36 -2.93 -2.73
N ASP A 89 20.84 -2.63 -1.54
CA ASP A 89 21.62 -2.38 -0.33
C ASP A 89 21.86 -3.66 0.48
N SER A 90 23.05 -3.69 1.12
CA SER A 90 23.45 -4.79 2.01
C SER A 90 22.98 -4.62 3.46
N HIS A 91 22.36 -3.49 3.81
CA HIS A 91 21.96 -3.19 5.18
C HIS A 91 20.75 -4.01 5.63
N LEU A 92 20.80 -4.51 6.87
CA LEU A 92 19.73 -5.35 7.42
C LEU A 92 18.38 -4.64 7.53
N CYS A 93 18.39 -3.35 7.86
CA CYS A 93 17.20 -2.53 8.12
C CYS A 93 16.67 -1.77 6.92
N THR A 94 17.34 -1.83 5.77
CA THR A 94 16.94 -1.16 4.54
C THR A 94 16.69 -2.17 3.43
N ALA A 95 15.82 -1.85 2.50
CA ALA A 95 15.58 -2.65 1.31
C ALA A 95 15.12 -1.72 0.18
N VAL A 96 16.07 -0.95 -0.36
CA VAL A 96 15.81 -0.10 -1.53
C VAL A 96 15.64 -0.98 -2.76
N VAL A 97 14.49 -0.87 -3.40
CA VAL A 97 14.14 -1.63 -4.61
C VAL A 97 14.09 -0.65 -5.78
N SER A 98 15.00 -0.81 -6.74
CA SER A 98 14.93 -0.01 -7.96
C SER A 98 13.81 -0.47 -8.90
N PRO A 99 13.27 0.45 -9.73
CA PRO A 99 12.33 0.09 -10.79
C PRO A 99 12.88 -0.98 -11.75
N GLN A 100 14.18 -0.95 -12.03
CA GLN A 100 14.86 -1.94 -12.86
C GLN A 100 14.82 -3.32 -12.23
N ARG A 101 15.08 -3.40 -10.91
CA ARG A 101 15.04 -4.66 -10.17
C ARG A 101 13.65 -5.26 -10.13
N LEU A 102 12.63 -4.42 -9.92
CA LEU A 102 11.24 -4.86 -9.98
C LEU A 102 10.88 -5.42 -11.35
N ARG A 103 11.25 -4.71 -12.44
CA ARG A 103 11.00 -5.15 -13.82
C ARG A 103 11.68 -6.48 -14.12
N GLN A 104 12.96 -6.64 -13.75
CA GLN A 104 13.67 -7.92 -13.93
C GLN A 104 12.96 -9.07 -13.21
N THR A 105 12.58 -8.87 -11.94
CA THR A 105 11.87 -9.89 -11.18
C THR A 105 10.54 -10.27 -11.84
N LEU A 106 9.78 -9.29 -12.33
CA LEU A 106 8.49 -9.53 -13.00
C LEU A 106 8.67 -10.27 -14.34
N GLN A 107 9.78 -10.06 -15.05
CA GLN A 107 10.11 -10.80 -16.28
C GLN A 107 10.46 -12.26 -16.01
N GLU A 108 11.08 -12.54 -14.88
CA GLU A 108 11.49 -13.89 -14.48
C GLU A 108 10.33 -14.71 -13.90
N LEU A 109 9.28 -14.04 -13.41
CA LEU A 109 8.16 -14.68 -12.75
C LEU A 109 7.04 -15.02 -13.75
N CYS A 110 6.76 -16.29 -13.89
CA CYS A 110 5.55 -16.78 -14.55
C CYS A 110 4.48 -17.01 -13.49
N GLY A 111 3.44 -16.19 -13.39
CA GLY A 111 2.33 -16.59 -12.53
C GLY A 111 1.53 -15.51 -11.81
N ASN A 112 0.89 -15.91 -10.74
CA ASN A 112 -0.19 -15.24 -10.01
C ASN A 112 0.26 -14.05 -9.13
N VAL A 113 1.10 -13.16 -9.66
CA VAL A 113 1.41 -11.91 -8.94
C VAL A 113 0.16 -11.03 -8.94
N ILE A 114 -0.33 -10.71 -7.74
CA ILE A 114 -1.56 -9.91 -7.54
C ILE A 114 -1.28 -8.45 -7.17
N GLY A 115 -0.04 -8.11 -6.85
CA GLY A 115 0.36 -6.75 -6.52
C GLY A 115 1.79 -6.65 -6.00
N VAL A 116 2.25 -5.43 -5.86
CA VAL A 116 3.57 -5.07 -5.30
C VAL A 116 3.33 -4.31 -4.01
N TYR A 117 4.10 -4.66 -2.96
CA TYR A 117 4.01 -4.03 -1.64
C TYR A 117 5.36 -3.45 -1.24
N ILE A 118 5.41 -2.16 -0.92
CA ILE A 118 6.62 -1.42 -0.58
C ILE A 118 6.41 -0.67 0.73
N THR A 119 7.43 -0.68 1.61
CA THR A 119 7.48 0.19 2.80
C THR A 119 8.30 1.44 2.48
N SER A 120 7.70 2.62 2.59
CA SER A 120 8.34 3.91 2.32
C SER A 120 7.60 5.04 3.05
N PRO A 121 8.26 5.82 3.93
CA PRO A 121 9.67 5.65 4.37
C PRO A 121 9.90 4.37 5.19
N ASP A 122 11.14 3.89 5.16
CA ASP A 122 11.55 2.80 6.06
C ASP A 122 11.86 3.33 7.48
N TYR A 123 12.30 2.43 8.38
CA TYR A 123 12.63 2.78 9.77
C TYR A 123 13.83 3.73 9.92
N LEU A 124 14.66 3.88 8.89
CA LEU A 124 15.80 4.79 8.86
C LEU A 124 15.49 6.10 8.11
N GLY A 125 14.27 6.24 7.60
CA GLY A 125 13.82 7.42 6.88
C GLY A 125 14.12 7.39 5.37
N ASN A 126 14.57 6.27 4.82
CA ASN A 126 14.80 6.16 3.39
C ASN A 126 13.46 6.13 2.63
N ILE A 127 13.35 6.94 1.59
CA ILE A 127 12.19 7.02 0.70
C ILE A 127 12.51 6.26 -0.59
N GLN A 128 11.59 5.40 -1.02
CA GLN A 128 11.69 4.64 -2.27
C GLN A 128 11.32 5.50 -3.48
N ASP A 129 11.79 5.14 -4.65
CA ASP A 129 11.33 5.73 -5.93
C ASP A 129 9.93 5.22 -6.28
N ILE A 130 8.93 5.72 -5.55
CA ILE A 130 7.52 5.31 -5.72
C ILE A 130 7.03 5.60 -7.15
N SER A 131 7.44 6.71 -7.75
CA SER A 131 7.04 7.07 -9.11
C SER A 131 7.55 6.07 -10.15
N GLY A 132 8.84 5.72 -10.07
CA GLY A 132 9.43 4.72 -10.94
C GLY A 132 8.84 3.32 -10.73
N LEU A 133 8.63 2.91 -9.47
CA LEU A 133 7.99 1.63 -9.14
C LEU A 133 6.55 1.57 -9.65
N SER A 134 5.78 2.64 -9.48
CA SER A 134 4.41 2.77 -10.00
C SER A 134 4.39 2.67 -11.54
N GLY A 135 5.36 3.28 -12.22
CA GLY A 135 5.52 3.15 -13.67
C GLY A 135 5.65 1.69 -14.11
N VAL A 136 6.54 0.94 -13.44
CA VAL A 136 6.72 -0.50 -13.71
C VAL A 136 5.45 -1.29 -13.38
N CYS A 137 4.80 -1.02 -12.25
CA CYS A 137 3.56 -1.71 -11.89
C CYS A 137 2.47 -1.54 -12.98
N ARG A 138 2.34 -0.34 -13.55
CA ARG A 138 1.38 -0.08 -14.65
C ARG A 138 1.73 -0.84 -15.92
N GLU A 139 3.02 -0.99 -16.28
CA GLU A 139 3.45 -1.79 -17.44
C GLU A 139 2.94 -3.25 -17.35
N TYR A 140 2.80 -3.77 -16.14
CA TYR A 140 2.39 -5.16 -15.87
C TYR A 140 0.94 -5.28 -15.38
N ASP A 141 0.17 -4.20 -15.38
CA ASP A 141 -1.20 -4.13 -14.83
C ASP A 141 -1.25 -4.65 -13.38
N LEU A 142 -0.30 -4.25 -12.56
CA LEU A 142 -0.21 -4.59 -11.15
C LEU A 142 -0.48 -3.36 -10.28
N PRO A 143 -1.25 -3.49 -9.20
CA PRO A 143 -1.40 -2.41 -8.23
C PRO A 143 -0.14 -2.29 -7.35
N LEU A 144 0.21 -1.05 -7.02
CA LEU A 144 1.25 -0.71 -6.05
C LEU A 144 0.62 -0.33 -4.72
N ALA A 145 0.86 -1.15 -3.70
CA ALA A 145 0.49 -0.89 -2.31
C ALA A 145 1.70 -0.34 -1.53
N VAL A 146 1.51 0.76 -0.80
CA VAL A 146 2.60 1.37 -0.04
C VAL A 146 2.25 1.48 1.44
N ASP A 147 3.10 0.91 2.28
CA ASP A 147 3.10 1.15 3.72
C ASP A 147 3.89 2.42 4.01
N ASN A 148 3.16 3.52 4.17
CA ASN A 148 3.69 4.85 4.47
C ASN A 148 3.51 5.20 5.95
N ALA A 149 3.56 4.19 6.84
CA ALA A 149 3.29 4.38 8.26
C ALA A 149 4.13 5.49 8.93
N HIS A 150 5.29 5.81 8.39
CA HIS A 150 6.16 6.87 8.91
C HIS A 150 6.11 8.18 8.11
N GLY A 151 5.29 8.26 7.06
CA GLY A 151 5.37 9.31 6.05
C GLY A 151 4.10 10.14 5.85
N ALA A 152 3.10 10.11 6.74
CA ALA A 152 1.90 10.92 6.57
C ALA A 152 2.19 12.42 6.39
N TYR A 153 3.26 12.93 7.02
CA TYR A 153 3.73 14.32 6.90
C TYR A 153 4.24 14.67 5.49
N LEU A 154 4.65 13.68 4.69
CA LEU A 154 5.18 13.90 3.33
C LEU A 154 4.18 14.58 2.40
N ASN A 155 2.88 14.49 2.72
CA ASN A 155 1.83 15.19 1.99
C ASN A 155 1.88 16.71 2.14
N PHE A 156 2.54 17.21 3.18
CA PHE A 156 2.57 18.62 3.56
C PHE A 156 3.91 19.30 3.25
N LEU A 157 4.81 18.61 2.57
CA LEU A 157 6.07 19.17 2.10
C LEU A 157 5.86 19.99 0.82
N GLN A 158 6.82 20.87 0.51
CA GLN A 158 6.77 21.70 -0.71
C GLN A 158 6.82 20.84 -1.99
N GLU A 159 7.57 19.75 -1.95
CA GLU A 159 7.61 18.76 -3.04
C GLU A 159 6.69 17.58 -2.73
N PRO A 160 5.95 17.06 -3.70
CA PRO A 160 5.06 15.92 -3.50
C PRO A 160 5.87 14.64 -3.29
N LEU A 161 6.01 14.20 -2.04
CA LEU A 161 6.71 12.97 -1.67
C LEU A 161 5.77 11.88 -1.13
N HIS A 162 4.49 12.20 -0.92
CA HIS A 162 3.52 11.22 -0.43
C HIS A 162 3.19 10.18 -1.53
N PRO A 163 3.16 8.88 -1.21
CA PRO A 163 2.96 7.81 -2.21
C PRO A 163 1.74 7.99 -3.11
N MET A 164 0.63 8.52 -2.57
CA MET A 164 -0.58 8.77 -3.35
C MET A 164 -0.39 9.82 -4.45
N GLN A 165 0.52 10.76 -4.27
CA GLN A 165 0.87 11.77 -5.27
C GLN A 165 1.89 11.24 -6.29
N LEU A 166 2.64 10.19 -5.91
CA LEU A 166 3.66 9.55 -6.74
C LEU A 166 3.14 8.32 -7.50
N GLY A 167 1.85 8.01 -7.38
CA GLY A 167 1.19 7.02 -8.22
C GLY A 167 0.94 5.67 -7.57
N ALA A 168 1.05 5.55 -6.23
CA ALA A 168 0.55 4.37 -5.51
C ALA A 168 -0.97 4.22 -5.70
N ASP A 169 -1.46 2.99 -5.76
CA ASP A 169 -2.89 2.70 -5.92
C ASP A 169 -3.60 2.62 -4.57
N ILE A 170 -2.93 2.10 -3.56
CA ILE A 170 -3.42 2.02 -2.19
C ILE A 170 -2.27 2.27 -1.22
N CYS A 171 -2.53 3.02 -0.14
CA CYS A 171 -1.51 3.42 0.81
C CYS A 171 -2.08 3.49 2.22
N CYS A 172 -1.28 3.18 3.24
CA CYS A 172 -1.66 3.40 4.62
C CYS A 172 -0.68 4.32 5.36
N ASP A 173 -1.23 5.20 6.20
CA ASP A 173 -0.52 6.12 7.06
C ASP A 173 -0.80 5.79 8.53
N SER A 174 0.23 5.71 9.38
CA SER A 174 0.05 5.83 10.83
C SER A 174 0.00 7.32 11.19
N ALA A 175 -1.18 7.93 11.05
CA ALA A 175 -1.35 9.36 11.28
C ALA A 175 -0.84 9.79 12.66
N HIS A 176 -1.06 8.95 13.70
CA HIS A 176 -0.62 9.21 15.08
C HIS A 176 0.90 9.30 15.27
N LYS A 177 1.72 8.84 14.30
CA LYS A 177 3.19 8.94 14.41
C LYS A 177 3.71 10.32 14.03
N THR A 178 3.06 10.99 13.08
CA THR A 178 3.61 12.22 12.47
C THR A 178 2.60 13.36 12.34
N LEU A 179 1.32 13.11 12.58
CA LEU A 179 0.25 14.12 12.59
C LEU A 179 -0.36 14.26 13.98
N PRO A 180 -1.03 15.38 14.29
CA PRO A 180 -1.61 15.65 15.62
C PRO A 180 -2.93 14.88 15.81
N VAL A 181 -2.88 13.56 15.80
CA VAL A 181 -4.02 12.68 16.06
C VAL A 181 -3.73 11.73 17.22
N LEU A 182 -4.77 11.19 17.84
CA LEU A 182 -4.65 10.27 18.97
C LEU A 182 -3.99 8.95 18.54
N THR A 183 -3.32 8.31 19.52
CA THR A 183 -2.68 7.00 19.32
C THR A 183 -3.67 5.99 18.74
N GLY A 184 -3.22 5.23 17.76
CA GLY A 184 -4.04 4.29 16.99
C GLY A 184 -4.68 4.90 15.75
N GLY A 185 -4.70 6.23 15.62
CA GLY A 185 -5.22 6.90 14.43
C GLY A 185 -4.39 6.59 13.19
N ALA A 186 -5.04 6.04 12.17
CA ALA A 186 -4.42 5.71 10.88
C ALA A 186 -5.37 6.01 9.73
N TYR A 187 -4.78 6.20 8.55
CA TYR A 187 -5.51 6.40 7.30
C TYR A 187 -5.22 5.24 6.34
N LEU A 188 -6.26 4.87 5.59
CA LEU A 188 -6.15 4.03 4.40
C LEU A 188 -6.62 4.86 3.22
N HIS A 189 -5.73 5.06 2.25
CA HIS A 189 -5.96 5.84 1.06
C HIS A 189 -6.10 4.95 -0.17
N ILE A 190 -7.06 5.28 -1.04
CA ILE A 190 -7.24 4.66 -2.35
C ILE A 190 -7.16 5.75 -3.41
N ALA A 191 -6.37 5.52 -4.45
CA ALA A 191 -6.18 6.46 -5.53
C ALA A 191 -7.46 6.64 -6.37
N LYS A 192 -7.62 7.83 -6.97
CA LYS A 192 -8.75 8.15 -7.85
C LYS A 192 -8.86 7.21 -9.06
N GLN A 193 -7.71 6.81 -9.60
CA GLN A 193 -7.60 5.92 -10.76
C GLN A 193 -7.79 4.44 -10.39
N ALA A 194 -7.73 4.07 -9.11
CA ALA A 194 -7.84 2.69 -8.64
C ALA A 194 -9.31 2.27 -8.44
N SER A 195 -10.15 2.52 -9.45
CA SER A 195 -11.60 2.25 -9.43
C SER A 195 -11.96 0.76 -9.35
N ASP A 196 -10.98 -0.10 -9.56
CA ASP A 196 -11.11 -1.55 -9.49
C ASP A 196 -10.86 -2.12 -8.08
N PHE A 197 -10.70 -1.29 -7.06
CA PHE A 197 -10.81 -1.71 -5.66
C PHE A 197 -12.28 -1.67 -5.19
N SER A 198 -12.73 -2.71 -4.48
CA SER A 198 -14.09 -2.78 -3.92
C SER A 198 -14.18 -1.97 -2.64
N ILE A 199 -14.59 -0.71 -2.76
CA ILE A 199 -14.70 0.24 -1.65
C ILE A 199 -15.76 -0.22 -0.62
N GLU A 200 -16.83 -0.88 -1.06
CA GLU A 200 -17.91 -1.39 -0.20
C GLU A 200 -17.47 -2.47 0.79
N ARG A 201 -16.27 -3.02 0.60
CA ARG A 201 -15.68 -4.05 1.46
C ARG A 201 -14.58 -3.54 2.38
N ILE A 202 -14.17 -2.31 2.20
CA ILE A 202 -13.19 -1.60 3.03
C ILE A 202 -13.90 -0.83 4.13
#